data_ace25a520b4cb04d7e8d10bcbd545edf
#
_entry.id   ace25a520b4cb04d7e8d10bcbd545edf
#
_cell.length_a   1.000
_cell.length_b   1.000
_cell.length_c   1.000
_cell.angle_alpha   90.00
_cell.angle_beta   90.00
_cell.angle_gamma   90.00
#
_symmetry.space_group_name_H-M   'P 1'
#
loop_
_entity.id
_entity.type
_entity.pdbx_description
1 polymer ?
#
loop_
_entity_poly.entity_id
_entity_poly.type
_entity_poly.pdbx_seq_one_letter_code
_entity_poly.pdbx_strand_id
1 'polypeptide(L)'
;NNQYAEWIQYRNRISKSEYLTLLDRFDWESIDPEKWVILAKESGMKYITLTAKHHDGFALWESQSSEYNIYNKSNKDRVIVKGLAGACIKHGLKMGLYYSHWIDWEDERSWDHTKEVYGIDYKNYDRYWQEKVIPQMTELLTNYGEISIIWFDMWIHHSRTIVSKQQLFQLKNLIRKLQPNCLINS
;
A
#
# COMPACT_ATOMS: atom_id res chain seq x y z
N ASN A 1 -20.58 -14.77 8.48
CA ASN A 1 -19.15 -15.11 8.60
C ASN A 1 -18.32 -13.99 8.02
N ASN A 2 -17.92 -13.04 8.89
CA ASN A 2 -17.07 -11.90 8.51
C ASN A 2 -15.59 -12.26 8.57
N GLN A 3 -15.17 -13.34 7.95
CA GLN A 3 -13.76 -13.61 7.74
C GLN A 3 -13.25 -12.62 6.69
N TYR A 4 -12.16 -11.89 7.03
CA TYR A 4 -11.49 -10.91 6.16
C TYR A 4 -12.38 -9.70 5.84
N ALA A 5 -12.62 -8.84 6.84
CA ALA A 5 -13.44 -7.62 6.68
C ALA A 5 -12.86 -6.65 5.64
N GLU A 6 -11.54 -6.65 5.47
CA GLU A 6 -10.81 -5.87 4.47
C GLU A 6 -11.15 -6.25 3.01
N TRP A 7 -11.78 -7.41 2.81
CA TRP A 7 -12.25 -7.87 1.50
C TRP A 7 -13.72 -7.51 1.23
N ILE A 8 -14.33 -6.66 2.04
CA ILE A 8 -15.77 -6.35 1.96
C ILE A 8 -16.18 -5.83 0.58
N GLN A 9 -15.37 -4.96 -0.02
CA GLN A 9 -15.63 -4.42 -1.35
C GLN A 9 -15.74 -5.54 -2.38
N TYR A 10 -14.76 -6.42 -2.43
CA TYR A 10 -14.72 -7.52 -3.39
C TYR A 10 -15.83 -8.55 -3.16
N ARG A 11 -16.02 -8.99 -1.91
CA ARG A 11 -17.00 -10.02 -1.55
C ARG A 11 -18.44 -9.62 -1.79
N ASN A 12 -18.76 -8.36 -1.47
CA ASN A 12 -20.10 -7.83 -1.65
C ASN A 12 -20.28 -7.19 -3.03
N ARG A 13 -19.26 -7.24 -3.89
CA ARG A 13 -19.25 -6.64 -5.21
C ARG A 13 -19.66 -5.16 -5.19
N ILE A 14 -19.18 -4.43 -4.18
CA ILE A 14 -19.44 -3.01 -4.03
C ILE A 14 -18.70 -2.29 -5.16
N SER A 15 -19.42 -1.48 -5.91
CA SER A 15 -18.84 -0.71 -7.01
C SER A 15 -17.79 0.29 -6.49
N LYS A 16 -16.82 0.66 -7.33
CA LYS A 16 -15.80 1.67 -6.97
C LYS A 16 -16.45 2.98 -6.52
N SER A 17 -17.48 3.44 -7.24
CA SER A 17 -18.19 4.67 -6.92
C SER A 17 -18.92 4.60 -5.57
N GLU A 18 -19.54 3.48 -5.26
CA GLU A 18 -20.20 3.27 -3.97
C GLU A 18 -19.18 3.17 -2.84
N TYR A 19 -18.10 2.41 -3.02
CA TYR A 19 -17.05 2.28 -2.03
C TYR A 19 -16.38 3.63 -1.71
N LEU A 20 -16.19 4.48 -2.72
CA LEU A 20 -15.62 5.80 -2.55
C LEU A 20 -16.46 6.71 -1.64
N THR A 21 -17.79 6.53 -1.57
CA THR A 21 -18.66 7.32 -0.68
C THR A 21 -18.35 7.11 0.81
N LEU A 22 -17.63 6.03 1.16
CA LEU A 22 -17.20 5.81 2.54
C LEU A 22 -16.22 6.88 3.03
N LEU A 23 -15.52 7.55 2.12
CA LEU A 23 -14.63 8.67 2.48
C LEU A 23 -15.38 9.85 3.10
N ASP A 24 -16.63 10.09 2.70
CA ASP A 24 -17.46 11.15 3.25
C ASP A 24 -17.87 10.89 4.71
N ARG A 25 -17.79 9.62 5.12
CA ARG A 25 -18.12 9.16 6.47
C ARG A 25 -16.88 8.89 7.31
N PHE A 26 -15.70 9.07 6.75
CA PHE A 26 -14.46 8.81 7.43
C PHE A 26 -14.16 9.96 8.42
N ASP A 27 -13.93 9.62 9.68
CA ASP A 27 -13.58 10.60 10.70
C ASP A 27 -12.10 10.98 10.61
N TRP A 28 -11.83 11.95 9.74
CA TRP A 28 -10.49 12.47 9.53
C TRP A 28 -9.90 13.19 10.75
N GLU A 29 -10.76 13.76 11.62
CA GLU A 29 -10.32 14.50 12.79
C GLU A 29 -9.74 13.58 13.87
N SER A 30 -10.18 12.32 13.92
CA SER A 30 -9.65 11.34 14.86
C SER A 30 -8.29 10.77 14.45
N ILE A 31 -7.81 11.04 13.21
CA ILE A 31 -6.53 10.54 12.73
C ILE A 31 -5.40 11.41 13.27
N ASP A 32 -4.61 10.84 14.16
CA ASP A 32 -3.44 11.48 14.75
C ASP A 32 -2.24 10.53 14.76
N PRO A 33 -1.44 10.55 13.68
CA PRO A 33 -0.27 9.67 13.58
C PRO A 33 0.76 9.88 14.70
N GLU A 34 0.85 11.08 15.28
CA GLU A 34 1.75 11.34 16.39
C GLU A 34 1.31 10.61 17.65
N LYS A 35 0.00 10.63 17.96
CA LYS A 35 -0.54 9.86 19.10
C LYS A 35 -0.33 8.36 18.93
N TRP A 36 -0.46 7.84 17.69
CA TRP A 36 -0.20 6.41 17.44
C TRP A 36 1.25 6.04 17.75
N VAL A 37 2.20 6.88 17.34
CA VAL A 37 3.64 6.64 17.58
C VAL A 37 3.98 6.76 19.06
N ILE A 38 3.42 7.74 19.77
CA ILE A 38 3.61 7.89 21.21
C ILE A 38 3.11 6.65 21.94
N LEU A 39 1.87 6.23 21.67
CA LEU A 39 1.28 5.04 22.28
C LEU A 39 2.10 3.77 22.00
N ALA A 40 2.55 3.59 20.75
CA ALA A 40 3.40 2.47 20.37
C ALA A 40 4.72 2.48 21.17
N LYS A 41 5.36 3.64 21.28
CA LYS A 41 6.61 3.81 22.03
C LYS A 41 6.42 3.51 23.52
N GLU A 42 5.40 4.06 24.13
CA GLU A 42 5.06 3.84 25.57
C GLU A 42 4.74 2.37 25.84
N SER A 43 4.15 1.68 24.86
CA SER A 43 3.92 0.23 24.92
C SER A 43 5.18 -0.62 24.67
N GLY A 44 6.37 0.00 24.49
CA GLY A 44 7.64 -0.69 24.28
C GLY A 44 7.88 -1.19 22.85
N MET A 45 7.03 -0.82 21.90
CA MET A 45 7.21 -1.18 20.47
C MET A 45 8.44 -0.48 19.90
N LYS A 46 9.10 -1.11 18.93
CA LYS A 46 10.30 -0.60 18.27
C LYS A 46 10.06 -0.12 16.85
N TYR A 47 8.96 -0.52 16.27
CA TYR A 47 8.53 -0.10 14.94
C TYR A 47 7.00 -0.11 14.86
N ILE A 48 6.50 0.60 13.87
CA ILE A 48 5.08 0.61 13.49
C ILE A 48 4.99 0.42 11.97
N THR A 49 4.06 -0.42 11.52
CA THR A 49 3.83 -0.65 10.09
C THR A 49 2.43 -0.17 9.72
N LEU A 50 2.37 0.74 8.77
CA LEU A 50 1.11 1.27 8.22
C LEU A 50 0.76 0.56 6.92
N THR A 51 -0.50 0.21 6.74
CA THR A 51 -1.05 -0.20 5.44
C THR A 51 -1.15 1.03 4.54
N ALA A 52 -0.12 1.26 3.72
CA ALA A 52 -0.08 2.41 2.83
C ALA A 52 -1.04 2.28 1.64
N LYS A 53 -1.16 1.08 1.07
CA LYS A 53 -2.16 0.72 0.06
C LYS A 53 -2.54 -0.74 0.21
N HIS A 54 -3.83 -1.03 0.36
CA HIS A 54 -4.39 -2.38 0.34
C HIS A 54 -4.92 -2.75 -1.06
N HIS A 55 -5.64 -3.85 -1.18
CA HIS A 55 -6.19 -4.37 -2.44
C HIS A 55 -7.22 -3.45 -3.11
N ASP A 56 -7.87 -2.57 -2.35
CA ASP A 56 -8.78 -1.55 -2.87
C ASP A 56 -8.09 -0.49 -3.75
N GLY A 57 -6.77 -0.44 -3.71
CA GLY A 57 -5.95 0.47 -4.50
C GLY A 57 -5.84 1.89 -3.94
N PHE A 58 -6.51 2.19 -2.79
CA PHE A 58 -6.48 3.53 -2.20
C PHE A 58 -5.13 3.83 -1.55
N ALA A 59 -4.42 4.83 -2.08
CA ALA A 59 -3.12 5.23 -1.57
C ALA A 59 -3.26 6.25 -0.42
N LEU A 60 -2.70 5.95 0.76
CA LEU A 60 -2.71 6.85 1.92
C LEU A 60 -1.62 7.92 1.87
N TRP A 61 -1.12 8.24 0.67
CA TRP A 61 -0.16 9.31 0.39
C TRP A 61 -0.51 10.01 -0.94
N GLU A 62 0.14 11.14 -1.21
CA GLU A 62 0.05 11.83 -2.49
C GLU A 62 0.83 11.04 -3.56
N SER A 63 0.14 10.12 -4.23
CA SER A 63 0.72 9.36 -5.34
C SER A 63 0.58 10.12 -6.64
N GLN A 64 1.67 10.25 -7.39
CA GLN A 64 1.66 10.86 -8.73
C GLN A 64 1.25 9.86 -9.82
N SER A 65 1.23 8.58 -9.50
CA SER A 65 0.90 7.48 -10.43
C SER A 65 -0.52 6.94 -10.26
N SER A 66 -1.34 7.55 -9.40
CA SER A 66 -2.76 7.21 -9.24
C SER A 66 -3.55 8.38 -8.68
N GLU A 67 -4.64 8.73 -9.34
CA GLU A 67 -5.61 9.72 -8.83
C GLU A 67 -6.43 9.19 -7.62
N TYR A 68 -6.40 7.88 -7.38
CA TYR A 68 -7.11 7.24 -6.28
C TYR A 68 -6.24 7.25 -5.02
N ASN A 69 -6.09 8.43 -4.45
CA ASN A 69 -5.27 8.67 -3.28
C ASN A 69 -5.91 9.66 -2.30
N ILE A 70 -5.42 9.66 -1.08
CA ILE A 70 -5.95 10.49 0.01
C ILE A 70 -5.84 11.99 -0.29
N TYR A 71 -4.79 12.44 -0.96
CA TYR A 71 -4.57 13.84 -1.28
C TYR A 71 -5.63 14.38 -2.26
N ASN A 72 -5.97 13.60 -3.28
CA ASN A 72 -6.96 13.98 -4.28
C ASN A 72 -8.42 13.78 -3.85
N LYS A 73 -8.66 12.84 -2.92
CA LYS A 73 -10.01 12.43 -2.53
C LYS A 73 -10.44 12.92 -1.14
N SER A 74 -9.53 13.51 -0.38
CA SER A 74 -9.82 14.13 0.91
C SER A 74 -9.35 15.58 0.95
N ASN A 75 -9.39 16.20 2.12
CA ASN A 75 -8.77 17.51 2.32
C ASN A 75 -7.24 17.37 2.28
N LYS A 76 -6.58 18.13 1.40
CA LYS A 76 -5.16 18.03 1.00
C LYS A 76 -4.13 18.00 2.15
N ASP A 77 -4.51 18.44 3.35
CA ASP A 77 -3.61 18.50 4.51
C ASP A 77 -3.43 17.15 5.23
N ARG A 78 -4.10 16.08 4.77
CA ARG A 78 -4.23 14.82 5.51
C ARG A 78 -3.44 13.67 4.92
N VAL A 79 -2.15 13.87 4.76
CA VAL A 79 -1.26 12.82 4.26
C VAL A 79 -0.78 11.96 5.42
N ILE A 80 -1.49 10.84 5.68
CA ILE A 80 -1.23 9.94 6.82
C ILE A 80 0.20 9.41 6.81
N VAL A 81 0.69 8.95 5.67
CA VAL A 81 2.06 8.41 5.53
C VAL A 81 3.10 9.45 5.93
N LYS A 82 2.94 10.71 5.50
CA LYS A 82 3.85 11.82 5.85
C LYS A 82 3.81 12.14 7.34
N GLY A 83 2.62 12.20 7.92
CA GLY A 83 2.43 12.46 9.35
C GLY A 83 3.08 11.37 10.20
N LEU A 84 2.88 10.10 9.83
CA LEU A 84 3.47 8.97 10.54
C LEU A 84 5.01 8.97 10.42
N ALA A 85 5.56 9.25 9.23
CA ALA A 85 6.99 9.33 9.03
C ALA A 85 7.63 10.40 9.92
N GLY A 86 7.05 11.61 9.94
CA GLY A 86 7.50 12.69 10.82
C GLY A 86 7.45 12.33 12.29
N ALA A 87 6.36 11.70 12.74
CA ALA A 87 6.21 11.26 14.12
C ALA A 87 7.21 10.14 14.48
N CYS A 88 7.44 9.18 13.60
CA CYS A 88 8.44 8.13 13.81
C CYS A 88 9.84 8.70 13.98
N ILE A 89 10.24 9.65 13.14
CA ILE A 89 11.53 10.35 13.26
C ILE A 89 11.62 11.08 14.59
N LYS A 90 10.60 11.88 14.93
CA LYS A 90 10.54 12.69 16.15
C LYS A 90 10.67 11.84 17.43
N HIS A 91 10.02 10.70 17.46
CA HIS A 91 9.93 9.85 18.65
C HIS A 91 10.90 8.67 18.65
N GLY A 92 11.68 8.48 17.58
CA GLY A 92 12.69 7.42 17.48
C GLY A 92 12.12 6.02 17.30
N LEU A 93 10.94 5.88 16.69
CA LEU A 93 10.39 4.60 16.22
C LEU A 93 10.79 4.35 14.77
N LYS A 94 10.96 3.08 14.43
CA LYS A 94 11.16 2.68 13.04
C LYS A 94 9.82 2.61 12.31
N MET A 95 9.81 3.09 11.06
CA MET A 95 8.62 3.05 10.22
C MET A 95 8.67 1.88 9.26
N GLY A 96 7.58 1.16 9.15
CA GLY A 96 7.31 0.15 8.12
C GLY A 96 6.08 0.51 7.30
N LEU A 97 6.01 -0.04 6.10
CA LEU A 97 4.86 0.13 5.21
C LEU A 97 4.41 -1.23 4.66
N TYR A 98 3.10 -1.48 4.70
CA TYR A 98 2.49 -2.56 3.93
C TYR A 98 2.05 -2.01 2.58
N TYR A 99 2.24 -2.78 1.53
CA TYR A 99 1.86 -2.43 0.17
C TYR A 99 1.36 -3.65 -0.61
N SER A 100 0.10 -3.59 -1.07
CA SER A 100 -0.43 -4.57 -2.00
C SER A 100 0.12 -4.31 -3.40
N HIS A 101 1.04 -5.18 -3.85
CA HIS A 101 1.78 -4.98 -5.09
C HIS A 101 1.15 -5.66 -6.30
N TRP A 102 0.37 -6.70 -6.13
CA TRP A 102 -0.17 -7.52 -7.22
C TRP A 102 -1.68 -7.46 -7.37
N ILE A 103 -2.42 -7.19 -6.28
CA ILE A 103 -3.86 -6.97 -6.28
C ILE A 103 -4.13 -5.47 -6.16
N ASP A 104 -4.95 -4.95 -7.05
CA ASP A 104 -5.40 -3.57 -7.04
C ASP A 104 -6.76 -3.51 -7.75
N TRP A 105 -7.84 -3.50 -6.98
CA TRP A 105 -9.20 -3.54 -7.53
C TRP A 105 -9.60 -2.24 -8.24
N GLU A 106 -8.82 -1.19 -8.05
CA GLU A 106 -9.02 0.07 -8.74
C GLU A 106 -8.46 0.04 -10.17
N ASP A 107 -7.33 -0.67 -10.39
CA ASP A 107 -6.66 -0.73 -11.68
C ASP A 107 -7.03 -1.99 -12.46
N GLU A 108 -7.73 -1.83 -13.58
CA GLU A 108 -8.19 -2.95 -14.42
C GLU A 108 -7.05 -3.80 -15.00
N ARG A 109 -5.82 -3.28 -15.03
CA ARG A 109 -4.65 -3.99 -15.51
C ARG A 109 -4.04 -4.90 -14.45
N SER A 110 -4.38 -4.69 -13.16
CA SER A 110 -3.90 -5.51 -12.06
C SER A 110 -4.56 -6.88 -12.05
N TRP A 111 -4.10 -7.72 -11.14
CA TRP A 111 -4.74 -9.01 -10.92
C TRP A 111 -5.93 -8.88 -9.96
N ASP A 112 -6.98 -9.64 -10.25
CA ASP A 112 -8.08 -9.94 -9.35
C ASP A 112 -8.53 -11.40 -9.55
N HIS A 113 -9.38 -11.91 -8.65
CA HIS A 113 -9.83 -13.30 -8.69
C HIS A 113 -10.68 -13.67 -9.91
N THR A 114 -11.25 -12.69 -10.59
CA THR A 114 -12.05 -12.96 -11.81
C THR A 114 -11.15 -13.38 -12.97
N LYS A 115 -9.90 -12.94 -12.97
CA LYS A 115 -8.92 -13.27 -14.01
C LYS A 115 -8.39 -14.71 -13.93
N GLU A 116 -8.54 -15.38 -12.80
CA GLU A 116 -8.28 -16.82 -12.72
C GLU A 116 -9.23 -17.60 -13.64
N VAL A 117 -10.45 -17.10 -13.85
CA VAL A 117 -11.49 -17.75 -14.67
C VAL A 117 -11.37 -17.37 -16.14
N TYR A 118 -11.04 -16.11 -16.45
CA TYR A 118 -11.07 -15.56 -17.81
C TYR A 118 -9.69 -15.47 -18.48
N GLY A 119 -8.64 -15.85 -17.78
CA GLY A 119 -7.27 -15.76 -18.26
C GLY A 119 -6.57 -14.45 -17.86
N ILE A 120 -5.27 -14.50 -17.85
CA ILE A 120 -4.42 -13.40 -17.38
C ILE A 120 -3.84 -12.68 -18.61
N ASP A 121 -4.08 -11.39 -18.70
CA ASP A 121 -3.39 -10.53 -19.66
C ASP A 121 -2.05 -10.05 -19.09
N TYR A 122 -1.02 -10.85 -19.26
CA TYR A 122 0.33 -10.56 -18.76
C TYR A 122 0.91 -9.26 -19.32
N LYS A 123 0.53 -8.83 -20.52
CA LYS A 123 1.02 -7.59 -21.11
C LYS A 123 0.42 -6.38 -20.41
N ASN A 124 -0.86 -6.39 -20.14
CA ASN A 124 -1.52 -5.32 -19.38
C ASN A 124 -1.07 -5.34 -17.93
N TYR A 125 -0.84 -6.51 -17.33
CA TYR A 125 -0.29 -6.59 -15.99
C TYR A 125 1.14 -6.02 -15.90
N ASP A 126 1.99 -6.26 -16.88
CA ASP A 126 3.33 -5.65 -16.91
C ASP A 126 3.25 -4.11 -17.00
N ARG A 127 2.29 -3.57 -17.76
CA ARG A 127 2.03 -2.12 -17.77
C ARG A 127 1.61 -1.60 -16.41
N TYR A 128 0.71 -2.28 -15.69
CA TYR A 128 0.34 -1.94 -14.31
C TYR A 128 1.58 -1.91 -13.42
N TRP A 129 2.44 -2.92 -13.56
CA TRP A 129 3.67 -3.02 -12.78
C TRP A 129 4.61 -1.84 -13.02
N GLN A 130 4.89 -1.52 -14.27
CA GLN A 130 5.83 -0.45 -14.64
C GLN A 130 5.26 0.95 -14.41
N GLU A 131 3.96 1.15 -14.63
CA GLU A 131 3.33 2.47 -14.61
C GLU A 131 2.72 2.83 -13.23
N LYS A 132 2.50 1.84 -12.35
CA LYS A 132 1.93 2.08 -11.01
C LYS A 132 2.78 1.49 -9.89
N VAL A 133 3.10 0.20 -9.89
CA VAL A 133 3.80 -0.44 -8.76
C VAL A 133 5.19 0.13 -8.55
N ILE A 134 6.01 0.19 -9.59
CA ILE A 134 7.38 0.70 -9.51
C ILE A 134 7.42 2.19 -9.17
N PRO A 135 6.61 3.09 -9.80
CA PRO A 135 6.53 4.47 -9.38
C PRO A 135 6.07 4.66 -7.94
N GLN A 136 4.97 4.03 -7.52
CA GLN A 136 4.47 4.11 -6.16
C GLN A 136 5.48 3.63 -5.12
N MET A 137 6.18 2.54 -5.40
CA MET A 137 7.24 2.07 -4.52
C MET A 137 8.41 3.07 -4.45
N THR A 138 8.76 3.69 -5.57
CA THR A 138 9.78 4.75 -5.60
C THR A 138 9.36 5.93 -4.73
N GLU A 139 8.13 6.40 -4.85
CA GLU A 139 7.57 7.48 -4.02
C GLU A 139 7.68 7.16 -2.52
N LEU A 140 7.24 5.96 -2.12
CA LEU A 140 7.26 5.53 -0.72
C LEU A 140 8.67 5.41 -0.14
N LEU A 141 9.63 4.98 -0.95
CA LEU A 141 11.02 4.77 -0.50
C LEU A 141 11.89 6.03 -0.58
N THR A 142 11.42 7.11 -1.21
CA THR A 142 12.22 8.34 -1.37
C THR A 142 11.67 9.53 -0.60
N ASN A 143 10.35 9.59 -0.36
CA ASN A 143 9.72 10.82 0.12
C ASN A 143 9.49 10.86 1.64
N TYR A 144 9.68 9.75 2.35
CA TYR A 144 9.25 9.60 3.75
C TYR A 144 10.38 9.22 4.72
N GLY A 145 11.65 9.41 4.32
CA GLY A 145 12.80 9.09 5.14
C GLY A 145 13.13 7.60 5.17
N GLU A 146 13.72 7.14 6.27
CA GLU A 146 14.12 5.73 6.41
C GLU A 146 12.92 4.82 6.59
N ILE A 147 12.78 3.84 5.71
CA ILE A 147 11.78 2.77 5.78
C ILE A 147 12.46 1.49 6.23
N SER A 148 12.08 1.00 7.40
CA SER A 148 12.72 -0.16 8.02
C SER A 148 12.22 -1.50 7.48
N ILE A 149 10.97 -1.55 7.03
CA ILE A 149 10.37 -2.74 6.42
C ILE A 149 9.33 -2.34 5.38
N ILE A 150 9.36 -3.02 4.24
CA ILE A 150 8.24 -3.09 3.32
C ILE A 150 7.60 -4.47 3.47
N TRP A 151 6.33 -4.49 3.83
CA TRP A 151 5.53 -5.69 3.96
C TRP A 151 4.66 -5.85 2.73
N PHE A 152 4.99 -6.82 1.89
CA PHE A 152 4.17 -7.20 0.75
C PHE A 152 3.19 -8.28 1.14
N ASP A 153 2.00 -8.23 0.59
CA ASP A 153 1.04 -9.31 0.72
C ASP A 153 1.30 -10.38 -0.33
N MET A 154 1.26 -11.64 0.10
CA MET A 154 1.41 -12.80 -0.77
C MET A 154 2.61 -12.73 -1.72
N TRP A 155 3.77 -12.30 -1.19
CA TRP A 155 5.05 -12.40 -1.91
C TRP A 155 5.38 -13.83 -2.35
N ILE A 156 4.76 -14.80 -1.70
CA ILE A 156 5.05 -16.20 -1.86
C ILE A 156 4.79 -16.63 -3.29
N HIS A 157 5.75 -17.36 -3.83
CA HIS A 157 5.61 -18.04 -5.10
C HIS A 157 4.47 -19.06 -5.05
N HIS A 158 3.29 -18.59 -5.34
CA HIS A 158 2.14 -19.44 -5.62
C HIS A 158 2.25 -19.92 -7.06
N SER A 159 1.95 -21.19 -7.35
CA SER A 159 1.98 -21.75 -8.71
C SER A 159 1.08 -21.03 -9.72
N ARG A 160 0.27 -20.09 -9.24
CA ARG A 160 -0.66 -19.25 -10.00
C ARG A 160 -0.34 -17.75 -9.88
N THR A 161 0.86 -17.36 -9.41
CA THR A 161 1.18 -15.94 -9.32
C THR A 161 1.35 -15.34 -10.70
N ILE A 162 0.63 -14.26 -10.92
CA ILE A 162 0.77 -13.40 -12.08
C ILE A 162 2.12 -12.69 -12.09
N VAL A 163 2.70 -12.42 -10.91
CA VAL A 163 3.96 -11.69 -10.77
C VAL A 163 5.11 -12.58 -11.21
N SER A 164 5.84 -12.14 -12.21
CA SER A 164 7.02 -12.85 -12.71
C SER A 164 8.21 -12.73 -11.75
N LYS A 165 9.11 -13.71 -11.79
CA LYS A 165 10.38 -13.65 -11.06
C LYS A 165 11.20 -12.40 -11.41
N GLN A 166 11.13 -11.95 -12.66
CA GLN A 166 11.82 -10.74 -13.13
C GLN A 166 11.25 -9.48 -12.46
N GLN A 167 9.92 -9.37 -12.36
CA GLN A 167 9.26 -8.27 -11.66
C GLN A 167 9.62 -8.24 -10.17
N LEU A 168 9.58 -9.39 -9.50
CA LEU A 168 10.01 -9.47 -8.10
C LEU A 168 11.48 -9.08 -7.92
N PHE A 169 12.35 -9.50 -8.83
CA PHE A 169 13.77 -9.13 -8.80
C PHE A 169 13.97 -7.64 -9.04
N GLN A 170 13.24 -7.04 -9.99
CA GLN A 170 13.22 -5.60 -10.23
C GLN A 170 12.83 -4.82 -8.97
N LEU A 171 11.74 -5.23 -8.32
CA LEU A 171 11.25 -4.59 -7.10
C LEU A 171 12.23 -4.70 -5.94
N LYS A 172 12.80 -5.89 -5.73
CA LYS A 172 13.85 -6.11 -4.73
C LYS A 172 15.07 -5.20 -4.98
N ASN A 173 15.53 -5.12 -6.23
CA ASN A 173 16.68 -4.28 -6.58
C ASN A 173 16.38 -2.80 -6.38
N LEU A 174 15.18 -2.34 -6.72
CA LEU A 174 14.74 -0.98 -6.44
C LEU A 174 14.80 -0.67 -4.93
N ILE A 175 14.24 -1.55 -4.10
CA ILE A 175 14.26 -1.39 -2.65
C ILE A 175 15.70 -1.35 -2.13
N ARG A 176 16.56 -2.28 -2.55
CA ARG A 176 17.97 -2.31 -2.12
C ARG A 176 18.77 -1.10 -2.56
N LYS A 177 18.44 -0.54 -3.73
CA LYS A 177 19.08 0.68 -4.24
C LYS A 177 18.68 1.91 -3.42
N LEU A 178 17.40 2.05 -3.08
CA LEU A 178 16.87 3.24 -2.42
C LEU A 178 16.97 3.17 -0.89
N GLN A 179 16.79 1.97 -0.33
CA GLN A 179 16.79 1.69 1.11
C GLN A 179 17.55 0.38 1.39
N PRO A 180 18.91 0.42 1.43
CA PRO A 180 19.72 -0.81 1.51
C PRO A 180 19.42 -1.70 2.72
N ASN A 181 19.05 -1.09 3.85
CA ASN A 181 18.78 -1.77 5.13
C ASN A 181 17.31 -2.14 5.33
N CYS A 182 16.43 -1.78 4.39
CA CYS A 182 15.00 -2.07 4.48
C CYS A 182 14.77 -3.59 4.47
N LEU A 183 14.04 -4.10 5.46
CA LEU A 183 13.60 -5.49 5.46
C LEU A 183 12.49 -5.66 4.42
N ILE A 184 12.50 -6.80 3.76
CA ILE A 184 11.45 -7.21 2.82
C ILE A 184 10.92 -8.53 3.36
N ASN A 185 9.65 -8.56 3.73
CA ASN A 185 9.02 -9.81 4.10
C ASN A 185 8.30 -10.45 2.90
N SER A 186 7.99 -11.69 3.05
CA SER A 186 7.09 -12.41 2.15
C SER A 186 6.08 -13.22 2.97
#